data_b2fe6071d79a77b455786edbeb7736fe
#
_entry.id   b2fe6071d79a77b455786edbeb7736fe
#
_cell.length_a   1.000
_cell.length_b   1.000
_cell.length_c   1.000
_cell.angle_alpha   90.00
_cell.angle_beta   90.00
_cell.angle_gamma   90.00
#
_symmetry.space_group_name_H-M   'P 1'
#
loop_
_entity.id
_entity.type
_entity.pdbx_description
1 polymer ?
#
loop_
_entity_poly.entity_id
_entity_poly.type
_entity_poly.pdbx_seq_one_letter_code
_entity_poly.pdbx_strand_id
1 'polypeptide(L)'
;MKLLVFLVLTMTARAATDNFDDAKVGPLPSHWDGKWTGTQTGDGTAKWSIEKDDTAPSKPHVLAQRGEAQYPVALKNDTALKDGFVEVKFKPVAGKEDQAGGVVWRAKDANNYYIARANALEDNVTIYHTIDGRRASFKSIDTKVTPGVWHMLRVDFHGSQFVVTFDGQKVIEAGDDSFKDAGKVGVWTKADSVTLFDDFHYGEK
;
A
#
# COMPACT_ATOMS: atom_id res chain seq x y z
N MET A 1 12.55 -12.52 52.09
CA MET A 1 12.46 -12.97 50.71
C MET A 1 11.45 -12.06 49.99
N LYS A 2 11.94 -11.06 49.24
CA LYS A 2 11.05 -10.14 48.53
C LYS A 2 10.71 -10.74 47.16
N LEU A 3 9.43 -11.05 46.96
CA LEU A 3 8.91 -11.54 45.68
C LEU A 3 8.87 -10.36 44.69
N LEU A 4 9.69 -10.41 43.66
CA LEU A 4 9.69 -9.43 42.57
C LEU A 4 8.63 -9.89 41.57
N VAL A 5 7.48 -9.22 41.55
CA VAL A 5 6.44 -9.47 40.53
C VAL A 5 6.83 -8.72 39.27
N PHE A 6 7.26 -9.45 38.24
CA PHE A 6 7.43 -8.87 36.90
C PHE A 6 6.05 -8.69 36.27
N LEU A 7 5.61 -7.44 36.13
CA LEU A 7 4.45 -7.08 35.33
C LEU A 7 4.86 -7.20 33.85
N VAL A 8 4.50 -8.29 33.21
CA VAL A 8 4.63 -8.41 31.74
C VAL A 8 3.53 -7.58 31.13
N LEU A 9 3.88 -6.38 30.66
CA LEU A 9 2.99 -5.54 29.87
C LEU A 9 2.88 -6.17 28.49
N THR A 10 1.84 -6.96 28.24
CA THR A 10 1.50 -7.42 26.91
C THR A 10 0.99 -6.22 26.11
N MET A 11 1.86 -5.63 25.28
CA MET A 11 1.41 -4.72 24.24
C MET A 11 0.54 -5.53 23.26
N THR A 12 -0.77 -5.34 23.34
CA THR A 12 -1.67 -5.83 22.29
C THR A 12 -1.38 -5.01 21.04
N ALA A 13 -0.86 -5.67 20.02
CA ALA A 13 -0.70 -5.10 18.69
C ALA A 13 -2.03 -4.48 18.22
N ARG A 14 -2.05 -3.18 17.99
CA ARG A 14 -3.27 -2.46 17.66
C ARG A 14 -3.36 -2.27 16.15
N ALA A 15 -4.35 -2.89 15.52
CA ALA A 15 -4.72 -2.55 14.16
C ALA A 15 -5.29 -1.14 14.09
N ALA A 16 -4.98 -0.41 13.04
CA ALA A 16 -5.47 0.94 12.78
C ALA A 16 -6.04 1.02 11.36
N THR A 17 -7.02 1.89 11.17
CA THR A 17 -7.65 2.17 9.87
C THR A 17 -7.58 3.66 9.61
N ASP A 18 -7.21 4.03 8.40
CA ASP A 18 -7.33 5.38 7.86
C ASP A 18 -8.31 5.31 6.67
N ASN A 19 -9.51 5.80 6.88
CA ASN A 19 -10.58 5.80 5.88
C ASN A 19 -10.75 7.16 5.19
N PHE A 20 -9.89 8.13 5.52
CA PHE A 20 -9.83 9.49 4.96
C PHE A 20 -11.06 10.37 5.17
N ASP A 21 -12.13 9.90 5.80
CA ASP A 21 -13.41 10.62 5.93
C ASP A 21 -13.31 11.91 6.73
N ASP A 22 -12.45 11.94 7.76
CA ASP A 22 -12.18 13.12 8.57
C ASP A 22 -11.19 14.10 7.93
N ALA A 23 -10.56 13.71 6.82
CA ALA A 23 -9.59 14.55 6.11
C ALA A 23 -10.31 15.62 5.26
N LYS A 24 -9.68 16.78 5.10
CA LYS A 24 -10.19 17.82 4.19
C LYS A 24 -9.87 17.47 2.74
N VAL A 25 -10.83 17.69 1.85
CA VAL A 25 -10.60 17.62 0.39
C VAL A 25 -9.44 18.56 0.01
N GLY A 26 -8.50 18.06 -0.78
CA GLY A 26 -7.30 18.77 -1.20
C GLY A 26 -6.01 18.00 -0.89
N PRO A 27 -4.98 18.64 -0.33
CA PRO A 27 -3.69 18.01 -0.10
C PRO A 27 -3.78 16.85 0.91
N LEU A 28 -2.80 15.95 0.85
CA LEU A 28 -2.65 14.85 1.80
C LEU A 28 -2.59 15.34 3.25
N PRO A 29 -3.18 14.59 4.20
CA PRO A 29 -2.92 14.78 5.62
C PRO A 29 -1.43 14.69 5.95
N SER A 30 -0.95 15.42 6.96
CA SER A 30 0.48 15.54 7.31
C SER A 30 1.17 14.22 7.66
N HIS A 31 0.40 13.19 8.04
CA HIS A 31 0.92 11.85 8.32
C HIS A 31 1.03 10.95 7.07
N TRP A 32 0.73 11.49 5.88
CA TRP A 32 0.99 10.88 4.59
C TRP A 32 2.03 11.67 3.79
N ASP A 33 2.92 10.98 3.11
CA ASP A 33 3.98 11.55 2.27
C ASP A 33 3.85 11.01 0.84
N GLY A 34 3.30 11.82 -0.04
CA GLY A 34 3.07 11.49 -1.45
C GLY A 34 4.30 11.78 -2.29
N LYS A 35 4.88 10.74 -2.88
CA LYS A 35 6.11 10.75 -3.70
C LYS A 35 5.97 9.88 -4.94
N TRP A 36 7.07 9.64 -5.61
CA TRP A 36 7.26 8.58 -6.61
C TRP A 36 8.66 7.98 -6.48
N THR A 37 8.86 6.79 -7.00
CA THR A 37 10.16 6.13 -7.05
C THR A 37 11.04 6.80 -8.10
N GLY A 38 12.32 6.97 -7.79
CA GLY A 38 13.29 7.67 -8.60
C GLY A 38 13.66 9.04 -8.04
N THR A 39 14.27 9.88 -8.86
CA THR A 39 14.60 11.26 -8.48
C THR A 39 13.32 12.08 -8.45
N GLN A 40 13.15 12.91 -7.41
CA GLN A 40 11.97 13.78 -7.28
C GLN A 40 12.05 15.02 -8.19
N THR A 41 12.94 14.96 -9.19
CA THR A 41 13.16 16.01 -10.21
C THR A 41 13.08 15.37 -11.60
N GLY A 42 12.35 15.94 -12.53
CA GLY A 42 12.22 15.43 -13.91
C GLY A 42 10.77 15.29 -14.37
N ASP A 43 10.59 14.57 -15.46
CA ASP A 43 9.30 14.38 -16.15
C ASP A 43 8.44 13.37 -15.40
N GLY A 44 7.64 13.82 -14.50
CA GLY A 44 6.67 13.03 -13.78
C GLY A 44 6.25 13.70 -12.50
N THR A 45 4.95 13.74 -12.26
CA THR A 45 4.40 14.35 -11.06
C THR A 45 3.30 13.48 -10.51
N ALA A 46 3.62 12.68 -9.49
CA ALA A 46 2.58 12.04 -8.69
C ALA A 46 1.67 13.13 -8.10
N LYS A 47 0.36 12.99 -8.27
CA LYS A 47 -0.65 13.93 -7.75
C LYS A 47 -1.56 13.19 -6.78
N TRP A 48 -1.17 13.24 -5.52
CA TRP A 48 -1.91 12.67 -4.41
C TRP A 48 -2.81 13.72 -3.76
N SER A 49 -4.08 13.38 -3.55
CA SER A 49 -5.07 14.27 -2.94
C SER A 49 -6.16 13.51 -2.21
N ILE A 50 -6.86 14.19 -1.32
CA ILE A 50 -8.13 13.72 -0.75
C ILE A 50 -9.26 14.25 -1.64
N GLU A 51 -10.13 13.35 -2.08
CA GLU A 51 -11.25 13.67 -2.96
C GLU A 51 -12.57 13.09 -2.42
N LYS A 52 -13.68 13.58 -2.95
CA LYS A 52 -15.00 12.97 -2.70
C LYS A 52 -15.27 11.87 -3.72
N ASP A 53 -15.78 10.74 -3.27
CA ASP A 53 -16.30 9.68 -4.12
C ASP A 53 -17.56 9.07 -3.50
N ASP A 54 -18.71 9.24 -4.15
CA ASP A 54 -19.99 8.71 -3.66
C ASP A 54 -20.08 7.18 -3.73
N THR A 55 -19.13 6.53 -4.43
CA THR A 55 -19.02 5.07 -4.52
C THR A 55 -18.03 4.47 -3.53
N ALA A 56 -17.37 5.31 -2.70
CA ALA A 56 -16.40 4.88 -1.71
C ALA A 56 -17.01 3.84 -0.74
N PRO A 57 -16.24 2.83 -0.32
CA PRO A 57 -16.65 1.88 0.70
C PRO A 57 -16.95 2.55 2.05
N SER A 58 -16.10 3.45 2.50
CA SER A 58 -16.44 4.45 3.51
C SER A 58 -16.69 5.81 2.83
N LYS A 59 -17.39 6.69 3.47
CA LYS A 59 -17.80 7.98 2.87
C LYS A 59 -17.57 9.13 3.82
N PRO A 60 -17.24 10.31 3.31
CA PRO A 60 -17.38 10.73 1.90
C PRO A 60 -16.05 10.82 1.12
N HIS A 61 -14.90 10.50 1.71
CA HIS A 61 -13.62 10.83 1.14
C HIS A 61 -12.76 9.61 0.80
N VAL A 62 -11.86 9.78 -0.16
CA VAL A 62 -10.90 8.79 -0.62
C VAL A 62 -9.53 9.44 -0.80
N LEU A 63 -8.47 8.65 -0.73
CA LEU A 63 -7.16 9.03 -1.21
C LEU A 63 -7.08 8.76 -2.72
N ALA A 64 -6.73 9.75 -3.52
CA ALA A 64 -6.65 9.66 -4.97
C ALA A 64 -5.23 9.90 -5.49
N GLN A 65 -4.83 9.15 -6.52
CA GLN A 65 -3.67 9.44 -7.36
C GLN A 65 -4.16 9.72 -8.79
N ARG A 66 -3.77 10.90 -9.35
CA ARG A 66 -4.18 11.36 -10.69
C ARG A 66 -3.05 11.90 -11.53
N GLY A 67 -1.82 11.83 -11.04
CA GLY A 67 -0.65 12.25 -11.79
C GLY A 67 -0.04 11.11 -12.59
N GLU A 68 1.05 11.41 -13.27
CA GLU A 68 1.83 10.45 -14.03
C GLU A 68 3.27 10.44 -13.52
N ALA A 69 3.75 9.29 -13.10
CA ALA A 69 5.14 9.08 -12.69
C ALA A 69 5.45 7.57 -12.76
N GLN A 70 6.72 7.21 -12.85
CA GLN A 70 7.10 5.82 -13.03
C GLN A 70 6.43 4.89 -11.98
N TYR A 71 6.52 5.23 -10.70
CA TYR A 71 5.90 4.50 -9.59
C TYR A 71 5.44 5.48 -8.51
N PRO A 72 4.23 6.08 -8.63
CA PRO A 72 3.67 6.90 -7.56
C PRO A 72 3.49 6.07 -6.28
N VAL A 73 3.95 6.61 -5.15
CA VAL A 73 3.86 5.97 -3.83
C VAL A 73 3.47 6.99 -2.78
N ALA A 74 2.53 6.66 -1.91
CA ALA A 74 2.22 7.44 -0.72
C ALA A 74 2.49 6.61 0.53
N LEU A 75 3.39 7.09 1.38
CA LEU A 75 3.83 6.42 2.59
C LEU A 75 3.20 7.05 3.83
N LYS A 76 2.75 6.21 4.75
CA LYS A 76 2.23 6.64 6.05
C LYS A 76 3.39 6.84 7.03
N ASN A 77 3.64 8.11 7.40
CA ASN A 77 4.84 8.54 8.10
C ASN A 77 4.95 8.08 9.55
N ASP A 78 3.81 7.85 10.19
CA ASP A 78 3.67 7.45 11.59
C ASP A 78 3.63 5.94 11.80
N THR A 79 4.18 5.16 10.85
CA THR A 79 4.22 3.70 10.90
C THR A 79 5.64 3.15 10.84
N ALA A 80 5.87 2.01 11.54
CA ALA A 80 7.12 1.25 11.50
C ALA A 80 6.82 -0.22 11.83
N LEU A 81 6.35 -0.99 10.84
CA LEU A 81 5.97 -2.39 11.02
C LEU A 81 7.09 -3.33 10.56
N LYS A 82 7.50 -4.27 11.41
CA LYS A 82 8.43 -5.34 11.07
C LYS A 82 7.67 -6.58 10.60
N ASP A 83 6.67 -6.99 11.37
CA ASP A 83 5.75 -8.08 11.10
C ASP A 83 4.32 -7.58 11.28
N GLY A 84 3.38 -8.10 10.50
CA GLY A 84 2.01 -7.62 10.58
C GLY A 84 1.24 -7.78 9.28
N PHE A 85 0.40 -6.80 9.00
CA PHE A 85 -0.37 -6.75 7.76
C PHE A 85 -0.58 -5.32 7.29
N VAL A 86 -0.85 -5.20 5.99
CA VAL A 86 -1.36 -3.99 5.34
C VAL A 86 -2.44 -4.38 4.35
N GLU A 87 -3.54 -3.62 4.35
CA GLU A 87 -4.71 -3.85 3.51
C GLU A 87 -5.25 -2.51 3.02
N VAL A 88 -5.80 -2.49 1.81
CA VAL A 88 -6.48 -1.31 1.28
C VAL A 88 -7.61 -1.74 0.35
N LYS A 89 -8.68 -0.98 0.32
CA LYS A 89 -9.63 -1.01 -0.79
C LYS A 89 -9.16 -0.02 -1.85
N PHE A 90 -9.10 -0.46 -3.10
CA PHE A 90 -8.68 0.38 -4.22
C PHE A 90 -9.63 0.22 -5.41
N LYS A 91 -9.74 1.28 -6.21
CA LYS A 91 -10.52 1.28 -7.45
C LYS A 91 -9.65 1.79 -8.59
N PRO A 92 -9.28 0.94 -9.57
CA PRO A 92 -8.57 1.37 -10.79
C PRO A 92 -9.57 2.08 -11.70
N VAL A 93 -9.45 3.42 -11.82
CA VAL A 93 -10.45 4.25 -12.52
C VAL A 93 -10.11 4.45 -13.98
N ALA A 94 -8.84 4.74 -14.28
CA ALA A 94 -8.36 5.02 -15.63
C ALA A 94 -6.85 4.82 -15.71
N GLY A 95 -6.34 4.87 -16.94
CA GLY A 95 -4.96 4.73 -17.35
C GLY A 95 -4.91 4.03 -18.72
N LYS A 96 -3.95 4.38 -19.55
CA LYS A 96 -3.71 3.75 -20.85
C LYS A 96 -2.51 2.83 -20.82
N GLU A 97 -1.49 3.22 -20.07
CA GLU A 97 -0.28 2.43 -19.86
C GLU A 97 -0.48 1.43 -18.73
N ASP A 98 -1.14 1.86 -17.64
CA ASP A 98 -1.42 1.02 -16.48
C ASP A 98 -2.74 1.41 -15.80
N GLN A 99 -3.38 0.42 -15.13
CA GLN A 99 -4.50 0.63 -14.21
C GLN A 99 -4.27 -0.21 -12.95
N ALA A 100 -3.34 0.25 -12.11
CA ALA A 100 -2.84 -0.50 -10.99
C ALA A 100 -3.14 0.17 -9.66
N GLY A 101 -3.39 -0.66 -8.63
CA GLY A 101 -3.41 -0.28 -7.22
C GLY A 101 -2.62 -1.28 -6.38
N GLY A 102 -1.94 -0.80 -5.35
CA GLY A 102 -1.09 -1.67 -4.53
C GLY A 102 -0.90 -1.19 -3.11
N VAL A 103 -0.38 -2.09 -2.27
CA VAL A 103 0.05 -1.84 -0.89
C VAL A 103 1.55 -1.98 -0.77
N VAL A 104 2.14 -1.13 0.06
CA VAL A 104 3.58 -1.08 0.36
C VAL A 104 3.82 -1.47 1.80
N TRP A 105 4.88 -2.24 2.07
CA TRP A 105 5.32 -2.55 3.42
C TRP A 105 6.83 -2.54 3.56
N ARG A 106 7.30 -2.41 4.81
CA ARG A 106 8.72 -2.28 5.17
C ARG A 106 9.47 -1.23 4.34
N ALA A 107 8.77 -0.14 3.98
CA ALA A 107 9.39 0.94 3.22
C ALA A 107 10.39 1.71 4.10
N LYS A 108 11.63 1.82 3.64
CA LYS A 108 12.66 2.72 4.18
C LYS A 108 12.44 4.14 3.63
N ASP A 109 12.13 4.21 2.36
CA ASP A 109 11.89 5.45 1.60
C ASP A 109 11.11 5.12 0.30
N ALA A 110 10.96 6.10 -0.60
CA ALA A 110 10.27 5.95 -1.88
C ALA A 110 11.06 5.10 -2.92
N ASN A 111 12.28 4.68 -2.63
CA ASN A 111 13.14 3.88 -3.50
C ASN A 111 13.43 2.48 -2.96
N ASN A 112 13.04 2.20 -1.70
CA ASN A 112 13.40 0.98 -1.00
C ASN A 112 12.20 0.43 -0.22
N TYR A 113 11.47 -0.52 -0.80
CA TYR A 113 10.23 -1.07 -0.23
C TYR A 113 9.81 -2.39 -0.88
N TYR A 114 8.93 -3.13 -0.22
CA TYR A 114 8.12 -4.17 -0.86
C TYR A 114 6.79 -3.61 -1.35
N ILE A 115 6.28 -4.22 -2.42
CA ILE A 115 4.97 -3.90 -3.00
C ILE A 115 4.25 -5.16 -3.48
N ALA A 116 2.96 -5.28 -3.18
CA ALA A 116 2.01 -6.11 -3.92
C ALA A 116 1.03 -5.20 -4.66
N ARG A 117 0.79 -5.48 -5.95
CA ARG A 117 -0.15 -4.71 -6.76
C ARG A 117 -1.08 -5.62 -7.56
N ALA A 118 -2.31 -5.16 -7.80
CA ALA A 118 -3.21 -5.71 -8.80
C ALA A 118 -3.35 -4.72 -9.96
N ASN A 119 -3.49 -5.22 -11.20
CA ASN A 119 -3.52 -4.41 -12.42
C ASN A 119 -4.67 -4.84 -13.32
N ALA A 120 -5.58 -3.92 -13.62
CA ALA A 120 -6.77 -4.18 -14.42
C ALA A 120 -6.50 -4.28 -15.94
N LEU A 121 -5.38 -3.76 -16.45
CA LEU A 121 -4.99 -3.94 -17.85
C LEU A 121 -4.24 -5.24 -18.10
N GLU A 122 -3.54 -5.75 -17.08
CA GLU A 122 -2.76 -6.97 -17.18
C GLU A 122 -3.49 -8.19 -16.61
N ASP A 123 -4.60 -8.01 -15.88
CA ASP A 123 -5.35 -9.07 -15.20
C ASP A 123 -4.44 -9.95 -14.34
N ASN A 124 -3.65 -9.34 -13.46
CA ASN A 124 -2.75 -10.07 -12.57
C ASN A 124 -2.55 -9.39 -11.21
N VAL A 125 -2.10 -10.18 -10.24
CA VAL A 125 -1.54 -9.73 -8.96
C VAL A 125 -0.07 -10.12 -8.93
N THR A 126 0.80 -9.17 -8.62
CA THR A 126 2.26 -9.37 -8.61
C THR A 126 2.89 -8.75 -7.37
N ILE A 127 3.87 -9.43 -6.82
CA ILE A 127 4.68 -8.99 -5.69
C ILE A 127 6.11 -8.69 -6.14
N TYR A 128 6.68 -7.59 -5.60
CA TYR A 128 7.99 -7.09 -5.97
C TYR A 128 8.76 -6.59 -4.76
N HIS A 129 10.07 -6.49 -4.89
CA HIS A 129 10.85 -5.52 -4.15
C HIS A 129 11.31 -4.37 -5.06
N THR A 130 11.50 -3.21 -4.47
CA THR A 130 12.15 -2.04 -5.09
C THR A 130 13.37 -1.72 -4.27
N ILE A 131 14.56 -1.78 -4.86
CA ILE A 131 15.85 -1.52 -4.22
C ILE A 131 16.56 -0.44 -5.04
N ASP A 132 16.89 0.68 -4.38
CA ASP A 132 17.51 1.86 -5.02
C ASP A 132 16.77 2.29 -6.29
N GLY A 133 15.43 2.27 -6.21
CA GLY A 133 14.53 2.64 -7.29
C GLY A 133 14.34 1.58 -8.38
N ARG A 134 15.03 0.44 -8.31
CA ARG A 134 14.92 -0.65 -9.29
C ARG A 134 13.96 -1.71 -8.79
N ARG A 135 12.86 -1.89 -9.51
CA ARG A 135 11.82 -2.85 -9.18
C ARG A 135 12.09 -4.21 -9.83
N ALA A 136 12.02 -5.28 -9.05
CA ALA A 136 12.07 -6.66 -9.52
C ALA A 136 10.92 -7.48 -8.94
N SER A 137 10.20 -8.21 -9.82
CA SER A 137 9.14 -9.14 -9.41
C SER A 137 9.73 -10.46 -8.98
N PHE A 138 9.15 -11.08 -7.95
CA PHE A 138 9.54 -12.41 -7.52
C PHE A 138 8.37 -13.42 -7.49
N LYS A 139 7.13 -12.96 -7.64
CA LYS A 139 5.97 -13.83 -7.88
C LYS A 139 4.84 -13.05 -8.56
N SER A 140 4.15 -13.71 -9.50
CA SER A 140 2.95 -13.20 -10.16
C SER A 140 1.93 -14.31 -10.34
N ILE A 141 0.64 -13.92 -10.38
CA ILE A 141 -0.47 -14.81 -10.72
C ILE A 141 -1.49 -14.06 -11.57
N ASP A 142 -1.99 -14.73 -12.60
CA ASP A 142 -3.09 -14.21 -13.40
C ASP A 142 -4.40 -14.31 -12.62
N THR A 143 -5.10 -13.20 -12.52
CA THR A 143 -6.39 -13.10 -11.86
C THR A 143 -7.13 -11.88 -12.39
N LYS A 144 -8.45 -12.01 -12.58
CA LYS A 144 -9.26 -10.93 -13.09
C LYS A 144 -9.27 -9.74 -12.14
N VAL A 145 -8.93 -8.56 -12.66
CA VAL A 145 -9.03 -7.28 -11.97
C VAL A 145 -9.96 -6.36 -12.77
N THR A 146 -11.18 -6.15 -12.29
CA THR A 146 -12.19 -5.39 -13.03
C THR A 146 -11.94 -3.88 -12.88
N PRO A 147 -11.76 -3.12 -13.98
CA PRO A 147 -11.61 -1.66 -13.88
C PRO A 147 -12.92 -1.01 -13.39
N GLY A 148 -12.79 0.12 -12.68
CA GLY A 148 -13.92 0.89 -12.16
C GLY A 148 -14.66 0.26 -10.97
N VAL A 149 -14.18 -0.87 -10.46
CA VAL A 149 -14.75 -1.59 -9.30
C VAL A 149 -13.81 -1.47 -8.10
N TRP A 150 -14.38 -1.41 -6.91
CA TRP A 150 -13.61 -1.49 -5.66
C TRP A 150 -13.16 -2.92 -5.41
N HIS A 151 -11.85 -3.09 -5.22
CA HIS A 151 -11.18 -4.33 -4.87
C HIS A 151 -10.50 -4.21 -3.51
N MET A 152 -10.27 -5.31 -2.84
CA MET A 152 -9.47 -5.38 -1.61
C MET A 152 -8.16 -6.10 -1.88
N LEU A 153 -7.03 -5.48 -1.52
CA LEU A 153 -5.71 -6.08 -1.57
C LEU A 153 -5.07 -6.04 -0.17
N ARG A 154 -4.63 -7.19 0.29
CA ARG A 154 -4.00 -7.38 1.60
C ARG A 154 -2.70 -8.14 1.47
N VAL A 155 -1.71 -7.76 2.27
CA VAL A 155 -0.49 -8.53 2.50
C VAL A 155 -0.33 -8.77 4.00
N ASP A 156 -0.22 -10.04 4.39
CA ASP A 156 0.27 -10.46 5.70
C ASP A 156 1.76 -10.79 5.58
N PHE A 157 2.60 -10.25 6.45
CA PHE A 157 4.05 -10.43 6.40
C PHE A 157 4.62 -10.79 7.76
N HIS A 158 5.43 -11.86 7.78
CA HIS A 158 6.14 -12.32 8.96
C HIS A 158 7.51 -12.89 8.59
N GLY A 159 8.58 -12.36 9.19
CA GLY A 159 9.95 -12.69 8.80
C GLY A 159 10.16 -12.43 7.30
N SER A 160 10.59 -13.44 6.58
CA SER A 160 10.75 -13.39 5.12
C SER A 160 9.55 -13.94 4.34
N GLN A 161 8.43 -14.25 5.00
CA GLN A 161 7.26 -14.86 4.36
C GLN A 161 6.13 -13.85 4.19
N PHE A 162 5.47 -13.91 3.03
CA PHE A 162 4.39 -13.02 2.64
C PHE A 162 3.21 -13.82 2.09
N VAL A 163 2.01 -13.42 2.50
CA VAL A 163 0.75 -13.96 1.98
C VAL A 163 -0.05 -12.79 1.40
N VAL A 164 -0.36 -12.86 0.11
CA VAL A 164 -1.20 -11.86 -0.57
C VAL A 164 -2.61 -12.40 -0.72
N THR A 165 -3.57 -11.61 -0.30
CA THR A 165 -5.01 -11.85 -0.45
C THR A 165 -5.61 -10.78 -1.36
N PHE A 166 -6.36 -11.20 -2.39
CA PHE A 166 -7.08 -10.32 -3.29
C PHE A 166 -8.57 -10.70 -3.28
N ASP A 167 -9.44 -9.74 -3.02
CA ASP A 167 -10.90 -9.92 -2.87
C ASP A 167 -11.29 -11.13 -1.98
N GLY A 168 -10.59 -11.26 -0.84
CA GLY A 168 -10.81 -12.32 0.13
C GLY A 168 -10.20 -13.68 -0.22
N GLN A 169 -9.58 -13.83 -1.39
CA GLN A 169 -8.92 -15.07 -1.81
C GLN A 169 -7.41 -14.97 -1.63
N LYS A 170 -6.80 -15.96 -0.98
CA LYS A 170 -5.33 -16.08 -0.96
C LYS A 170 -4.84 -16.41 -2.36
N VAL A 171 -4.04 -15.51 -2.94
CA VAL A 171 -3.57 -15.62 -4.32
C VAL A 171 -2.07 -15.88 -4.42
N ILE A 172 -1.26 -15.37 -3.49
CA ILE A 172 0.19 -15.56 -3.48
C ILE A 172 0.67 -15.96 -2.08
N GLU A 173 1.57 -16.93 -2.03
CA GLU A 173 2.54 -17.13 -0.94
C GLU A 173 3.94 -17.00 -1.53
N ALA A 174 4.79 -16.18 -0.91
CA ALA A 174 6.13 -15.92 -1.40
C ALA A 174 7.08 -15.57 -0.25
N GLY A 175 8.37 -15.66 -0.51
CA GLY A 175 9.41 -15.28 0.44
C GLY A 175 10.47 -14.41 -0.21
N ASP A 176 10.94 -13.41 0.55
CA ASP A 176 12.08 -12.56 0.20
C ASP A 176 12.66 -11.96 1.47
N ASP A 177 13.97 -11.76 1.52
CA ASP A 177 14.69 -11.26 2.71
C ASP A 177 15.47 -9.96 2.45
N SER A 178 15.13 -9.22 1.40
CA SER A 178 15.78 -7.96 1.01
C SER A 178 15.60 -6.86 2.08
N PHE A 179 14.44 -6.82 2.75
CA PHE A 179 14.17 -5.89 3.85
C PHE A 179 13.72 -6.66 5.10
N LYS A 180 14.55 -6.64 6.15
CA LYS A 180 14.33 -7.37 7.43
C LYS A 180 13.88 -6.47 8.58
N ASP A 181 14.10 -5.17 8.44
CA ASP A 181 13.81 -4.19 9.48
C ASP A 181 12.37 -3.69 9.38
N ALA A 182 11.89 -3.10 10.47
CA ALA A 182 10.63 -2.37 10.47
C ALA A 182 10.68 -1.19 9.49
N GLY A 183 9.58 -0.93 8.81
CA GLY A 183 9.46 0.17 7.88
C GLY A 183 8.02 0.66 7.74
N LYS A 184 7.86 1.72 6.95
CA LYS A 184 6.56 2.33 6.71
C LYS A 184 5.67 1.40 5.88
N VAL A 185 4.36 1.61 5.99
CA VAL A 185 3.36 1.07 5.07
C VAL A 185 2.78 2.18 4.20
N GLY A 186 2.10 1.81 3.12
CA GLY A 186 1.53 2.81 2.22
C GLY A 186 0.79 2.20 1.03
N VAL A 187 0.46 3.06 0.06
CA VAL A 187 -0.20 2.70 -1.19
C VAL A 187 0.65 3.08 -2.39
N TRP A 188 0.35 2.46 -3.54
CA TRP A 188 1.19 2.55 -4.72
C TRP A 188 0.36 2.45 -6.01
N THR A 189 0.84 3.14 -7.06
CA THR A 189 0.32 2.98 -8.42
C THR A 189 1.47 2.93 -9.44
N LYS A 190 1.15 2.83 -10.73
CA LYS A 190 2.13 2.80 -11.81
C LYS A 190 1.72 3.72 -12.95
N ALA A 191 2.71 4.40 -13.55
CA ALA A 191 2.59 5.21 -14.76
C ALA A 191 1.43 6.22 -14.67
N ASP A 192 0.52 6.17 -15.62
CA ASP A 192 -0.66 7.03 -15.74
C ASP A 192 -1.91 6.49 -15.01
N SER A 193 -1.74 5.51 -14.11
CA SER A 193 -2.87 4.96 -13.35
C SER A 193 -3.59 6.03 -12.55
N VAL A 194 -4.88 6.20 -12.82
CA VAL A 194 -5.79 6.94 -11.93
C VAL A 194 -6.44 5.94 -10.99
N THR A 195 -6.10 6.03 -9.70
CA THR A 195 -6.54 5.05 -8.70
C THR A 195 -7.03 5.76 -7.45
N LEU A 196 -8.16 5.28 -6.94
CA LEU A 196 -8.73 5.69 -5.65
C LEU A 196 -8.44 4.62 -4.61
N PHE A 197 -8.20 5.06 -3.37
CA PHE A 197 -7.93 4.20 -2.21
C PHE A 197 -8.81 4.61 -1.05
N ASP A 198 -9.28 3.61 -0.29
CA ASP A 198 -10.11 3.78 0.88
C ASP A 198 -9.85 2.66 1.89
N ASP A 199 -10.30 2.84 3.14
CA ASP A 199 -10.19 1.84 4.20
C ASP A 199 -8.76 1.25 4.30
N PHE A 200 -7.75 2.11 4.38
CA PHE A 200 -6.37 1.68 4.55
C PHE A 200 -6.17 1.14 5.97
N HIS A 201 -6.02 -0.17 6.07
CA HIS A 201 -5.95 -0.90 7.33
C HIS A 201 -4.59 -1.56 7.51
N TYR A 202 -3.99 -1.43 8.68
CA TYR A 202 -2.67 -1.99 8.98
C TYR A 202 -2.51 -2.29 10.47
N GLY A 203 -1.57 -3.16 10.80
CA GLY A 203 -1.29 -3.49 12.20
C GLY A 203 -0.19 -4.52 12.35
N GLU A 204 0.34 -4.61 13.56
CA GLU A 204 1.26 -5.69 13.97
C GLU A 204 0.49 -7.00 14.19
N LYS A 205 1.18 -8.13 14.05
CA LYS A 205 0.70 -9.47 14.42
C LYS A 205 1.65 -10.14 15.38
#